data_02a8f8d648ae86a6a5a00f771ffaa929
#
_entry.id   02a8f8d648ae86a6a5a00f771ffaa929
#
_cell.length_a   1.000
_cell.length_b   1.000
_cell.length_c   1.000
_cell.angle_alpha   90.00
_cell.angle_beta   90.00
_cell.angle_gamma   90.00
#
_symmetry.space_group_name_H-M   'P 1'
#
loop_
_entity.id
_entity.type
_entity.pdbx_description
1 polymer ?
#
loop_
_entity_poly.entity_id
_entity_poly.type
_entity_poly.pdbx_seq_one_letter_code
_entity_poly.pdbx_strand_id
1 'polypeptide(L)'
;NNEIDTIIKVMKPDGSWKGLYYPEISGLPTFRKLVFDKNGLLWTNSSRYKAGMFCVNLNNTPFNDKDDKHKFIGPTFTNQDGTTETINDIFCFDFDLNGEMWLGTDRGVFVLRNPSDFLSNNNVIFERVKIPRNDGSGLADYLLSGVYTTAICIDNANRKWIGTQNNGIFLISEDGKETIQHFTTNNSPLPSNYIQSIAINSSTGSVFIGTSLGLIEYGGDATEPENSLYESNIKVYPNPVNSNFDGVVTLTGMSDKCMVRILSTSGSLVYKGYSNGG
;
A
#
# COMPACT_ATOMS: atom_id res chain seq x y z
N ASN A 1 34.84 5.36 17.49
CA ASN A 1 33.37 5.53 17.40
C ASN A 1 33.04 5.80 15.93
N ASN A 2 32.66 4.76 15.19
CA ASN A 2 32.33 4.88 13.77
C ASN A 2 30.91 5.42 13.61
N GLU A 3 30.76 6.74 13.59
CA GLU A 3 29.49 7.40 13.18
C GLU A 3 29.09 7.09 11.72
N ILE A 4 29.99 6.46 10.99
CA ILE A 4 29.82 6.15 9.56
C ILE A 4 28.83 4.99 9.31
N ASP A 5 28.65 4.12 10.31
CA ASP A 5 27.82 2.90 10.17
C ASP A 5 26.37 3.06 10.64
N THR A 6 25.98 4.25 11.09
CA THR A 6 24.61 4.51 11.53
C THR A 6 23.76 5.06 10.39
N ILE A 7 22.78 4.26 9.96
CA ILE A 7 21.89 4.60 8.84
C ILE A 7 20.77 5.53 9.28
N ILE A 8 20.26 5.34 10.50
CA ILE A 8 19.21 6.19 11.07
C ILE A 8 19.88 7.22 11.98
N LYS A 9 19.62 8.50 11.70
CA LYS A 9 20.10 9.62 12.53
C LYS A 9 18.91 10.44 12.99
N VAL A 10 18.91 10.81 14.25
CA VAL A 10 17.86 11.59 14.90
C VAL A 10 18.44 12.91 15.38
N MET A 11 17.81 14.01 15.01
CA MET A 11 18.18 15.35 15.50
C MET A 11 17.55 15.58 16.87
N LYS A 12 18.40 15.98 17.82
CA LYS A 12 17.95 16.34 19.16
C LYS A 12 17.42 17.78 19.20
N PRO A 13 16.66 18.15 20.26
CA PRO A 13 16.17 19.53 20.42
C PRO A 13 17.27 20.60 20.49
N ASP A 14 18.48 20.24 20.90
CA ASP A 14 19.64 21.12 20.95
C ASP A 14 20.35 21.29 19.59
N GLY A 15 19.82 20.67 18.53
CA GLY A 15 20.37 20.69 17.18
C GLY A 15 21.50 19.68 16.93
N SER A 16 21.95 18.95 17.95
CA SER A 16 22.93 17.88 17.77
C SER A 16 22.28 16.61 17.18
N TRP A 17 23.11 15.76 16.54
CA TRP A 17 22.64 14.51 15.92
C TRP A 17 23.08 13.31 16.72
N LYS A 18 22.19 12.34 16.88
CA LYS A 18 22.47 11.00 17.41
C LYS A 18 22.29 9.97 16.30
N GLY A 19 23.32 9.17 16.03
CA GLY A 19 23.20 7.97 15.21
C GLY A 19 22.63 6.82 16.03
N LEU A 20 21.65 6.11 15.47
CA LEU A 20 21.11 4.87 16.02
C LEU A 20 21.79 3.69 15.32
N TYR A 21 22.33 2.75 16.07
CA TYR A 21 23.11 1.65 15.54
C TYR A 21 22.34 0.34 15.62
N TYR A 22 22.09 -0.25 14.46
CA TYR A 22 21.43 -1.56 14.31
C TYR A 22 22.29 -2.44 13.41
N PRO A 23 22.90 -3.52 13.96
CA PRO A 23 23.85 -4.35 13.22
C PRO A 23 23.31 -4.93 11.90
N GLU A 24 22.02 -5.26 11.86
CA GLU A 24 21.38 -5.92 10.73
C GLU A 24 21.35 -5.05 9.47
N ILE A 25 21.31 -3.74 9.66
CA ILE A 25 21.21 -2.75 8.56
C ILE A 25 22.47 -1.90 8.43
N SER A 26 23.43 -2.04 9.36
CA SER A 26 24.70 -1.30 9.30
C SER A 26 25.45 -1.58 8.00
N GLY A 27 25.96 -0.53 7.37
CA GLY A 27 26.69 -0.62 6.10
C GLY A 27 25.84 -0.95 4.86
N LEU A 28 24.53 -1.09 4.97
CA LEU A 28 23.66 -1.27 3.80
C LEU A 28 23.48 0.06 3.07
N PRO A 29 23.71 0.10 1.73
CA PRO A 29 23.83 1.38 1.02
C PRO A 29 22.50 1.95 0.52
N THR A 30 21.41 1.18 0.54
CA THR A 30 20.19 1.56 -0.17
C THR A 30 18.95 1.40 0.68
N PHE A 31 18.43 2.53 1.15
CA PHE A 31 17.14 2.64 1.82
C PHE A 31 16.23 3.57 1.02
N ARG A 32 14.91 3.29 0.98
CA ARG A 32 13.98 4.04 0.13
C ARG A 32 12.92 4.81 0.90
N LYS A 33 12.32 4.22 1.91
CA LYS A 33 11.22 4.84 2.67
C LYS A 33 11.49 4.69 4.16
N LEU A 34 11.17 5.73 4.92
CA LEU A 34 11.17 5.70 6.38
C LEU A 34 9.81 6.20 6.84
N VAL A 35 9.08 5.40 7.61
CA VAL A 35 7.72 5.73 8.02
C VAL A 35 7.39 5.12 9.39
N PHE A 36 6.61 5.83 10.19
CA PHE A 36 5.96 5.27 11.38
C PHE A 36 4.62 4.65 11.02
N ASP A 37 4.34 3.46 11.55
CA ASP A 37 3.01 2.90 11.50
C ASP A 37 2.10 3.49 12.60
N LYS A 38 0.82 3.10 12.58
CA LYS A 38 -0.17 3.55 13.56
C LYS A 38 0.14 3.13 15.01
N ASN A 39 1.04 2.18 15.21
CA ASN A 39 1.48 1.69 16.53
C ASN A 39 2.79 2.36 17.00
N GLY A 40 3.33 3.30 16.21
CA GLY A 40 4.58 3.99 16.50
C GLY A 40 5.84 3.18 16.22
N LEU A 41 5.74 2.08 15.47
CA LEU A 41 6.90 1.32 14.99
C LEU A 41 7.49 2.04 13.77
N LEU A 42 8.81 2.20 13.77
CA LEU A 42 9.54 2.80 12.66
C LEU A 42 9.94 1.71 11.66
N TRP A 43 9.58 1.91 10.41
CA TRP A 43 9.82 0.99 9.31
C TRP A 43 10.70 1.59 8.24
N THR A 44 11.58 0.76 7.69
CA THR A 44 12.32 1.06 6.46
C THR A 44 12.59 -0.22 5.68
N ASN A 45 12.86 -0.07 4.39
CA ASN A 45 13.28 -1.18 3.54
C ASN A 45 14.70 -0.96 3.02
N SER A 46 15.49 -2.02 3.03
CA SER A 46 16.72 -2.10 2.26
C SER A 46 16.43 -2.68 0.89
N SER A 47 17.07 -2.13 -0.13
CA SER A 47 16.93 -2.50 -1.52
C SER A 47 18.30 -2.87 -2.07
N ARG A 48 18.36 -3.77 -3.05
CA ARG A 48 19.63 -4.28 -3.62
C ARG A 48 20.54 -4.91 -2.55
N TYR A 49 21.64 -5.51 -2.93
CA TYR A 49 22.64 -6.17 -2.07
C TYR A 49 22.06 -7.08 -0.96
N LYS A 50 21.21 -6.57 -0.11
CA LYS A 50 20.50 -7.30 0.94
C LYS A 50 19.11 -6.69 1.09
N ALA A 51 18.23 -7.04 0.15
CA ALA A 51 16.83 -6.59 0.20
C ALA A 51 16.13 -7.13 1.44
N GLY A 52 15.31 -6.32 2.08
CA GLY A 52 14.54 -6.74 3.25
C GLY A 52 13.83 -5.59 3.94
N MET A 53 12.99 -5.96 4.90
CA MET A 53 12.24 -5.04 5.76
C MET A 53 12.91 -4.96 7.12
N PHE A 54 13.10 -3.73 7.59
CA PHE A 54 13.57 -3.43 8.93
C PHE A 54 12.48 -2.71 9.71
N CYS A 55 12.30 -3.13 10.95
CA CYS A 55 11.37 -2.51 11.90
C CYS A 55 12.07 -2.29 13.23
N VAL A 56 11.79 -1.16 13.85
CA VAL A 56 12.26 -0.84 15.20
C VAL A 56 11.18 -0.16 16.03
N ASN A 57 11.07 -0.59 17.28
CA ASN A 57 10.33 0.13 18.32
C ASN A 57 11.33 0.96 19.13
N LEU A 58 11.26 2.29 19.00
CA LEU A 58 12.12 3.23 19.70
C LEU A 58 11.76 3.41 21.19
N ASN A 59 10.78 2.66 21.70
CA ASN A 59 10.36 2.60 23.10
C ASN A 59 10.12 3.99 23.76
N ASN A 60 9.70 4.99 22.95
CA ASN A 60 9.59 6.41 23.33
C ASN A 60 10.89 7.06 23.81
N THR A 61 12.03 6.45 23.51
CA THR A 61 13.37 6.94 23.87
C THR A 61 14.23 7.16 22.61
N PRO A 62 13.84 8.09 21.70
CA PRO A 62 14.40 8.19 20.34
C PRO A 62 15.89 8.51 20.27
N PHE A 63 16.52 8.77 21.41
CA PHE A 63 17.97 9.04 21.51
C PHE A 63 18.74 7.92 22.22
N ASN A 64 18.08 6.78 22.53
CA ASN A 64 18.68 5.64 23.20
C ASN A 64 18.38 4.35 22.43
N ASP A 65 19.34 3.89 21.62
CA ASP A 65 19.26 2.68 20.82
C ASP A 65 19.50 1.38 21.59
N LYS A 66 19.76 1.46 22.91
CA LYS A 66 20.09 0.28 23.73
C LYS A 66 18.88 -0.47 24.26
N ASP A 67 17.74 0.20 24.36
CA ASP A 67 16.47 -0.37 24.81
C ASP A 67 15.49 -0.63 23.65
N ASP A 68 15.93 -0.37 22.41
CA ASP A 68 15.13 -0.59 21.22
C ASP A 68 14.94 -2.09 20.94
N LYS A 69 13.75 -2.44 20.51
CA LYS A 69 13.47 -3.74 19.91
C LYS A 69 13.45 -3.60 18.40
N HIS A 70 14.31 -4.31 17.71
CA HIS A 70 14.44 -4.21 16.27
C HIS A 70 14.55 -5.57 15.62
N LYS A 71 14.23 -5.64 14.32
CA LYS A 71 14.31 -6.85 13.52
C LYS A 71 14.44 -6.52 12.04
N PHE A 72 15.25 -7.32 11.35
CA PHE A 72 15.38 -7.33 9.90
C PHE A 72 14.98 -8.69 9.34
N ILE A 73 14.17 -8.71 8.29
CA ILE A 73 13.81 -9.92 7.54
C ILE A 73 14.08 -9.69 6.06
N GLY A 74 14.85 -10.56 5.47
CA GLY A 74 15.25 -10.60 4.06
C GLY A 74 16.59 -11.29 3.86
N PRO A 75 16.97 -11.57 2.61
CA PRO A 75 16.24 -11.33 1.36
C PRO A 75 15.20 -12.41 1.02
N THR A 76 15.04 -13.44 1.86
CA THR A 76 14.12 -14.55 1.60
C THR A 76 12.82 -14.33 2.37
N PHE A 77 11.71 -14.34 1.66
CA PHE A 77 10.34 -14.23 2.22
C PHE A 77 9.65 -15.59 2.10
N THR A 78 8.97 -15.98 3.17
CA THR A 78 8.09 -17.16 3.18
C THR A 78 6.65 -16.71 3.01
N ASN A 79 5.91 -17.31 2.07
CA ASN A 79 4.51 -17.02 1.85
C ASN A 79 3.59 -17.96 2.65
N GLN A 80 2.28 -17.73 2.56
CA GLN A 80 1.25 -18.51 3.25
C GLN A 80 1.17 -19.99 2.85
N ASP A 81 1.77 -20.36 1.72
CA ASP A 81 1.83 -21.74 1.26
C ASP A 81 3.12 -22.45 1.73
N GLY A 82 3.94 -21.77 2.54
CA GLY A 82 5.23 -22.27 2.98
C GLY A 82 6.35 -22.20 1.91
N THR A 83 6.05 -21.60 0.76
CA THR A 83 7.05 -21.40 -0.30
C THR A 83 7.92 -20.19 0.04
N THR A 84 9.21 -20.31 -0.21
CA THR A 84 10.17 -19.22 -0.02
C THR A 84 10.59 -18.63 -1.35
N GLU A 85 10.65 -17.31 -1.40
CA GLU A 85 11.12 -16.55 -2.57
C GLU A 85 12.23 -15.59 -2.17
N THR A 86 13.31 -15.56 -2.95
CA THR A 86 14.39 -14.57 -2.76
C THR A 86 14.03 -13.28 -3.49
N ILE A 87 14.01 -12.20 -2.74
CA ILE A 87 13.72 -10.83 -3.21
C ILE A 87 15.06 -10.12 -3.42
N ASN A 88 15.29 -9.59 -4.62
CA ASN A 88 16.50 -8.83 -4.93
C ASN A 88 16.30 -7.33 -4.72
N ASP A 89 15.06 -6.85 -4.84
CA ASP A 89 14.74 -5.43 -4.70
C ASP A 89 13.35 -5.24 -4.07
N ILE A 90 13.27 -4.34 -3.08
CA ILE A 90 12.01 -3.82 -2.55
C ILE A 90 11.96 -2.37 -2.95
N PHE A 91 11.06 -2.02 -3.89
CA PHE A 91 10.97 -0.68 -4.45
C PHE A 91 10.15 0.27 -3.58
N CYS A 92 9.09 -0.23 -2.98
CA CYS A 92 8.13 0.55 -2.22
C CYS A 92 7.38 -0.31 -1.21
N PHE A 93 6.77 0.34 -0.24
CA PHE A 93 5.74 -0.24 0.61
C PHE A 93 4.80 0.85 1.10
N ASP A 94 3.58 0.46 1.46
CA ASP A 94 2.62 1.36 2.09
C ASP A 94 1.70 0.59 3.03
N PHE A 95 1.13 1.29 4.03
CA PHE A 95 0.14 0.72 4.93
C PHE A 95 -1.26 1.03 4.43
N ASP A 96 -2.10 0.03 4.38
CA ASP A 96 -3.49 0.22 4.07
C ASP A 96 -4.31 0.66 5.30
N LEU A 97 -5.59 0.98 5.11
CA LEU A 97 -6.46 1.47 6.18
C LEU A 97 -6.72 0.41 7.27
N ASN A 98 -6.55 -0.87 6.96
CA ASN A 98 -6.61 -1.97 7.93
C ASN A 98 -5.31 -2.08 8.73
N GLY A 99 -4.24 -1.42 8.28
CA GLY A 99 -2.89 -1.45 8.87
C GLY A 99 -2.07 -2.63 8.37
N GLU A 100 -2.46 -3.24 7.27
CA GLU A 100 -1.66 -4.22 6.55
C GLU A 100 -0.59 -3.52 5.72
N MET A 101 0.60 -4.10 5.61
CA MET A 101 1.68 -3.53 4.81
C MET A 101 1.72 -4.20 3.43
N TRP A 102 1.61 -3.40 2.38
CA TRP A 102 1.71 -3.82 0.99
C TRP A 102 3.09 -3.45 0.45
N LEU A 103 3.82 -4.44 -0.08
CA LEU A 103 5.20 -4.27 -0.57
C LEU A 103 5.25 -4.50 -2.07
N GLY A 104 5.93 -3.59 -2.77
CA GLY A 104 6.26 -3.73 -4.19
C GLY A 104 7.72 -4.17 -4.36
N THR A 105 7.91 -5.29 -5.06
CA THR A 105 9.21 -5.95 -5.22
C THR A 105 9.51 -6.30 -6.68
N ASP A 106 10.72 -6.83 -6.94
CA ASP A 106 11.10 -7.43 -8.22
C ASP A 106 10.34 -8.74 -8.52
N ARG A 107 9.61 -9.29 -7.55
CA ARG A 107 8.78 -10.51 -7.68
C ARG A 107 7.27 -10.23 -7.73
N GLY A 108 6.88 -8.97 -7.72
CA GLY A 108 5.49 -8.53 -7.63
C GLY A 108 5.13 -8.05 -6.23
N VAL A 109 3.88 -8.25 -5.84
CA VAL A 109 3.32 -7.74 -4.59
C VAL A 109 3.36 -8.79 -3.49
N PHE A 110 3.80 -8.36 -2.30
CA PHE A 110 3.69 -9.10 -1.05
C PHE A 110 2.90 -8.30 -0.02
N VAL A 111 2.26 -8.98 0.91
CA VAL A 111 1.46 -8.36 1.96
C VAL A 111 1.86 -8.93 3.32
N LEU A 112 2.21 -8.05 4.26
CA LEU A 112 2.37 -8.38 5.66
C LEU A 112 1.07 -8.01 6.39
N ARG A 113 0.24 -9.02 6.71
CA ARG A 113 -1.09 -8.83 7.30
C ARG A 113 -1.05 -8.27 8.72
N ASN A 114 -0.07 -8.68 9.52
CA ASN A 114 0.06 -8.30 10.91
C ASN A 114 1.41 -7.62 11.19
N PRO A 115 1.64 -6.37 10.75
CA PRO A 115 2.89 -5.67 11.02
C PRO A 115 3.20 -5.51 12.51
N SER A 116 2.16 -5.40 13.37
CA SER A 116 2.31 -5.28 14.83
C SER A 116 3.07 -6.45 15.47
N ASP A 117 2.97 -7.64 14.87
CA ASP A 117 3.60 -8.86 15.38
C ASP A 117 5.01 -9.09 14.84
N PHE A 118 5.48 -8.23 13.92
CA PHE A 118 6.76 -8.41 13.22
C PHE A 118 7.95 -8.60 14.17
N LEU A 119 8.01 -7.82 15.25
CA LEU A 119 9.10 -7.87 16.21
C LEU A 119 9.06 -9.11 17.12
N SER A 120 7.88 -9.65 17.38
CA SER A 120 7.66 -10.77 18.31
C SER A 120 7.53 -12.12 17.62
N ASN A 121 7.02 -12.16 16.39
CA ASN A 121 6.74 -13.38 15.65
C ASN A 121 8.02 -13.93 14.99
N ASN A 122 8.41 -15.16 15.32
CA ASN A 122 9.58 -15.81 14.71
C ASN A 122 9.29 -16.32 13.29
N ASN A 123 8.03 -16.52 12.92
CA ASN A 123 7.61 -17.02 11.61
C ASN A 123 6.78 -15.94 10.90
N VAL A 124 7.43 -14.88 10.46
CA VAL A 124 6.77 -13.81 9.70
C VAL A 124 6.45 -14.31 8.29
N ILE A 125 5.18 -14.21 7.92
CA ILE A 125 4.67 -14.59 6.60
C ILE A 125 4.44 -13.31 5.79
N PHE A 126 5.03 -13.27 4.60
CA PHE A 126 4.75 -12.26 3.57
C PHE A 126 3.84 -12.89 2.53
N GLU A 127 2.54 -12.67 2.67
CA GLU A 127 1.54 -13.29 1.82
C GLU A 127 1.61 -12.82 0.37
N ARG A 128 1.24 -13.70 -0.55
CA ARG A 128 0.98 -13.40 -1.95
C ARG A 128 -0.54 -13.41 -2.17
N VAL A 129 -1.10 -12.32 -2.64
CA VAL A 129 -2.54 -12.25 -2.94
C VAL A 129 -2.85 -13.21 -4.10
N LYS A 130 -3.77 -14.15 -3.86
CA LYS A 130 -4.20 -15.16 -4.86
C LYS A 130 -5.41 -14.66 -5.63
N ILE A 131 -5.30 -14.64 -6.95
CA ILE A 131 -6.36 -14.28 -7.89
C ILE A 131 -6.85 -15.58 -8.56
N PRO A 132 -8.09 -16.02 -8.31
CA PRO A 132 -8.63 -17.19 -8.97
C PRO A 132 -8.67 -17.00 -10.48
N ARG A 133 -8.28 -18.04 -11.25
CA ARG A 133 -8.30 -17.99 -12.72
C ARG A 133 -9.69 -18.00 -13.31
N ASN A 134 -10.68 -18.51 -12.59
CA ASN A 134 -12.08 -18.64 -13.04
C ASN A 134 -12.25 -19.40 -14.38
N ASP A 135 -11.28 -20.23 -14.74
CA ASP A 135 -11.23 -21.05 -15.95
C ASP A 135 -11.69 -22.50 -15.71
N GLY A 136 -12.22 -22.80 -14.52
CA GLY A 136 -12.62 -24.14 -14.09
C GLY A 136 -11.47 -25.03 -13.59
N SER A 137 -10.23 -24.57 -13.62
CA SER A 137 -9.07 -25.33 -13.13
C SER A 137 -8.96 -25.39 -11.61
N GLY A 138 -9.64 -24.48 -10.90
CA GLY A 138 -9.48 -24.30 -9.46
C GLY A 138 -8.12 -23.69 -9.06
N LEU A 139 -7.32 -23.24 -10.03
CA LEU A 139 -6.01 -22.63 -9.80
C LEU A 139 -6.14 -21.12 -9.58
N ALA A 140 -5.11 -20.55 -8.97
CA ALA A 140 -4.97 -19.11 -8.78
C ALA A 140 -3.57 -18.64 -9.17
N ASP A 141 -3.49 -17.42 -9.66
CA ASP A 141 -2.22 -16.72 -9.89
C ASP A 141 -1.96 -15.74 -8.73
N TYR A 142 -0.69 -15.38 -8.51
CA TYR A 142 -0.37 -14.34 -7.56
C TYR A 142 -0.46 -12.96 -8.21
N LEU A 143 -1.01 -11.98 -7.49
CA LEU A 143 -1.12 -10.59 -7.94
C LEU A 143 0.25 -10.07 -8.44
N LEU A 144 0.27 -9.64 -9.71
CA LEU A 144 1.45 -9.09 -10.39
C LEU A 144 2.71 -9.95 -10.23
N SER A 145 2.57 -11.28 -10.26
CA SER A 145 3.69 -12.22 -10.13
C SER A 145 4.76 -11.97 -11.19
N GLY A 146 6.01 -11.77 -10.74
CA GLY A 146 7.15 -11.51 -11.64
C GLY A 146 7.16 -10.10 -12.26
N VAL A 147 6.23 -9.24 -11.90
CA VAL A 147 6.18 -7.84 -12.37
C VAL A 147 6.91 -6.95 -11.37
N TYR A 148 7.86 -6.15 -11.85
CA TYR A 148 8.55 -5.16 -11.02
C TYR A 148 7.60 -4.06 -10.59
N THR A 149 7.22 -4.08 -9.31
CA THR A 149 6.25 -3.17 -8.69
C THR A 149 7.00 -2.00 -8.06
N THR A 150 6.95 -0.85 -8.70
CA THR A 150 7.84 0.30 -8.42
C THR A 150 7.23 1.34 -7.48
N ALA A 151 5.90 1.40 -7.42
CA ALA A 151 5.18 2.34 -6.56
C ALA A 151 3.88 1.70 -6.04
N ILE A 152 3.54 1.99 -4.78
CA ILE A 152 2.24 1.64 -4.17
C ILE A 152 1.76 2.86 -3.39
N CYS A 153 0.48 3.18 -3.53
CA CYS A 153 -0.21 4.19 -2.75
C CYS A 153 -1.64 3.72 -2.46
N ILE A 154 -2.10 3.93 -1.24
CA ILE A 154 -3.44 3.52 -0.79
C ILE A 154 -4.36 4.73 -0.84
N ASP A 155 -5.54 4.59 -1.43
CA ASP A 155 -6.55 5.65 -1.43
C ASP A 155 -7.53 5.55 -0.25
N ASN A 156 -8.38 6.56 -0.10
CA ASN A 156 -9.32 6.63 1.02
C ASN A 156 -10.46 5.59 0.96
N ALA A 157 -10.62 4.88 -0.16
CA ALA A 157 -11.50 3.72 -0.29
C ALA A 157 -10.74 2.40 -0.05
N ASN A 158 -9.52 2.46 0.52
CA ASN A 158 -8.63 1.32 0.78
C ASN A 158 -8.21 0.56 -0.49
N ARG A 159 -8.39 1.16 -1.68
CA ARG A 159 -7.92 0.56 -2.94
C ARG A 159 -6.41 0.79 -3.08
N LYS A 160 -5.75 -0.06 -3.86
CA LYS A 160 -4.31 -0.02 -4.04
C LYS A 160 -3.98 0.47 -5.44
N TRP A 161 -3.38 1.65 -5.54
CA TRP A 161 -2.76 2.15 -6.76
C TRP A 161 -1.37 1.57 -6.86
N ILE A 162 -1.12 0.74 -7.87
CA ILE A 162 0.12 -0.03 -8.02
C ILE A 162 0.76 0.32 -9.34
N GLY A 163 1.92 0.99 -9.27
CA GLY A 163 2.75 1.32 -10.42
C GLY A 163 3.80 0.25 -10.68
N THR A 164 4.09 0.02 -11.96
CA THR A 164 5.03 -1.00 -12.40
C THR A 164 6.12 -0.40 -13.28
N GLN A 165 7.18 -1.17 -13.51
CA GLN A 165 8.28 -0.74 -14.38
C GLN A 165 7.89 -0.70 -15.87
N ASN A 166 7.06 -1.65 -16.35
CA ASN A 166 6.80 -1.79 -17.78
C ASN A 166 5.31 -2.00 -18.13
N ASN A 167 4.43 -2.20 -17.14
CA ASN A 167 3.05 -2.58 -17.35
C ASN A 167 2.06 -1.45 -17.00
N GLY A 168 2.53 -0.20 -16.86
CA GLY A 168 1.67 0.93 -16.48
C GLY A 168 1.24 0.88 -15.01
N ILE A 169 0.02 1.33 -14.72
CA ILE A 169 -0.52 1.47 -13.37
C ILE A 169 -1.85 0.73 -13.24
N PHE A 170 -2.01 0.05 -12.11
CA PHE A 170 -3.20 -0.71 -11.75
C PHE A 170 -3.91 -0.05 -10.57
N LEU A 171 -5.23 -0.01 -10.61
CA LEU A 171 -6.09 0.21 -9.45
C LEU A 171 -6.70 -1.14 -9.08
N ILE A 172 -6.38 -1.57 -7.87
CA ILE A 172 -6.75 -2.89 -7.32
C ILE A 172 -7.75 -2.71 -6.18
N SER A 173 -8.69 -3.64 -6.04
CA SER A 173 -9.67 -3.69 -4.96
C SER A 173 -9.02 -3.70 -3.57
N GLU A 174 -9.81 -3.41 -2.53
CA GLU A 174 -9.37 -3.40 -1.14
C GLU A 174 -8.68 -4.71 -0.74
N ASP A 175 -9.26 -5.86 -1.10
CA ASP A 175 -8.72 -7.19 -0.79
C ASP A 175 -7.62 -7.68 -1.74
N GLY A 176 -7.34 -6.92 -2.80
CA GLY A 176 -6.30 -7.21 -3.80
C GLY A 176 -6.69 -8.21 -4.88
N LYS A 177 -7.92 -8.71 -4.91
CA LYS A 177 -8.31 -9.81 -5.81
C LYS A 177 -8.88 -9.37 -7.15
N GLU A 178 -9.29 -8.11 -7.27
CA GLU A 178 -9.89 -7.57 -8.47
C GLU A 178 -9.07 -6.40 -9.01
N THR A 179 -8.80 -6.39 -10.31
CA THR A 179 -8.28 -5.24 -11.03
C THR A 179 -9.44 -4.35 -11.46
N ILE A 180 -9.63 -3.22 -10.76
CA ILE A 180 -10.70 -2.25 -11.05
C ILE A 180 -10.38 -1.48 -12.32
N GLN A 181 -9.12 -1.01 -12.45
CA GLN A 181 -8.62 -0.27 -13.61
C GLN A 181 -7.18 -0.67 -13.92
N HIS A 182 -6.83 -0.61 -15.21
CA HIS A 182 -5.46 -0.79 -15.67
C HIS A 182 -5.15 0.21 -16.78
N PHE A 183 -4.25 1.14 -16.53
CA PHE A 183 -3.85 2.18 -17.48
C PHE A 183 -2.44 1.92 -18.01
N THR A 184 -2.34 2.02 -19.33
CA THR A 184 -1.11 1.92 -20.10
C THR A 184 -1.05 3.03 -21.14
N THR A 185 0.08 3.24 -21.76
CA THR A 185 0.22 4.17 -22.90
C THR A 185 -0.67 3.83 -24.09
N ASN A 186 -1.20 2.59 -24.17
CA ASN A 186 -2.04 2.15 -25.30
C ASN A 186 -3.52 2.46 -25.08
N ASN A 187 -3.98 2.59 -23.83
CA ASN A 187 -5.40 2.76 -23.50
C ASN A 187 -5.70 4.04 -22.71
N SER A 188 -4.70 4.86 -22.45
CA SER A 188 -4.84 6.09 -21.66
C SER A 188 -3.80 7.13 -22.11
N PRO A 189 -3.92 8.42 -21.69
CA PRO A 189 -2.93 9.44 -21.93
C PRO A 189 -1.68 9.32 -21.03
N LEU A 190 -1.43 8.16 -20.42
CA LEU A 190 -0.26 7.90 -19.58
C LEU A 190 1.03 8.16 -20.39
N PRO A 191 1.97 9.04 -19.92
CA PRO A 191 3.17 9.38 -20.70
C PRO A 191 4.13 8.20 -20.89
N SER A 192 4.19 7.27 -19.92
CA SER A 192 5.06 6.09 -19.96
C SER A 192 4.47 4.97 -19.09
N ASN A 193 4.70 3.72 -19.50
CA ASN A 193 4.37 2.54 -18.69
C ASN A 193 5.33 2.34 -17.49
N TYR A 194 6.42 3.08 -17.42
CA TYR A 194 7.30 3.07 -16.25
C TYR A 194 6.82 4.09 -15.21
N ILE A 195 6.17 3.61 -14.19
CA ILE A 195 5.68 4.40 -13.06
C ILE A 195 6.81 4.51 -12.03
N GLN A 196 7.13 5.72 -11.61
CA GLN A 196 8.18 5.99 -10.62
C GLN A 196 7.62 6.37 -9.26
N SER A 197 6.48 7.05 -9.24
CA SER A 197 5.85 7.52 -8.00
C SER A 197 4.35 7.70 -8.16
N ILE A 198 3.63 7.60 -7.06
CA ILE A 198 2.20 7.86 -6.96
C ILE A 198 1.99 8.70 -5.71
N ALA A 199 1.15 9.73 -5.82
CA ALA A 199 0.71 10.53 -4.69
C ALA A 199 -0.79 10.80 -4.83
N ILE A 200 -1.51 10.78 -3.72
CA ILE A 200 -2.96 11.00 -3.69
C ILE A 200 -3.23 12.24 -2.85
N ASN A 201 -4.03 13.15 -3.40
CA ASN A 201 -4.63 14.22 -2.63
C ASN A 201 -5.92 13.71 -2.00
N SER A 202 -5.87 13.39 -0.72
CA SER A 202 -6.99 12.81 0.02
C SER A 202 -8.24 13.68 -0.01
N SER A 203 -8.07 15.01 0.01
CA SER A 203 -9.22 15.95 0.03
C SER A 203 -9.99 15.99 -1.29
N THR A 204 -9.32 15.75 -2.42
CA THR A 204 -9.95 15.81 -3.75
C THR A 204 -10.11 14.43 -4.40
N GLY A 205 -9.46 13.42 -3.88
CA GLY A 205 -9.34 12.10 -4.51
C GLY A 205 -8.39 12.05 -5.71
N SER A 206 -7.79 13.19 -6.11
CA SER A 206 -6.87 13.26 -7.26
C SER A 206 -5.63 12.39 -7.04
N VAL A 207 -5.30 11.59 -8.04
CA VAL A 207 -4.12 10.73 -8.05
C VAL A 207 -3.09 11.27 -9.02
N PHE A 208 -1.93 11.64 -8.51
CA PHE A 208 -0.79 12.13 -9.29
C PHE A 208 0.16 10.98 -9.57
N ILE A 209 0.44 10.75 -10.83
CA ILE A 209 1.23 9.61 -11.32
C ILE A 209 2.48 10.15 -12.00
N GLY A 210 3.63 9.97 -11.34
CA GLY A 210 4.95 10.29 -11.90
C GLY A 210 5.48 9.12 -12.71
N THR A 211 5.76 9.39 -13.98
CA THR A 211 6.32 8.40 -14.90
C THR A 211 7.74 8.82 -15.33
N SER A 212 8.44 7.93 -16.04
CA SER A 212 9.76 8.25 -16.59
C SER A 212 9.74 9.37 -17.66
N LEU A 213 8.57 9.72 -18.21
CA LEU A 213 8.43 10.72 -19.28
C LEU A 213 7.52 11.90 -18.90
N GLY A 214 7.10 12.01 -17.63
CA GLY A 214 6.31 13.12 -17.17
C GLY A 214 5.31 12.76 -16.07
N LEU A 215 4.54 13.75 -15.67
CA LEU A 215 3.52 13.67 -14.62
C LEU A 215 2.14 13.77 -15.27
N ILE A 216 1.21 12.96 -14.76
CA ILE A 216 -0.21 13.03 -15.11
C ILE A 216 -1.07 12.98 -13.84
N GLU A 217 -2.22 13.63 -13.88
CA GLU A 217 -3.26 13.57 -12.85
C GLU A 217 -4.43 12.71 -13.35
N TYR A 218 -4.94 11.87 -12.46
CA TYR A 218 -6.20 11.15 -12.63
C TYR A 218 -7.19 11.68 -11.60
N GLY A 219 -8.37 12.11 -12.04
CA GLY A 219 -9.48 12.52 -11.17
C GLY A 219 -10.11 11.29 -10.52
N GLY A 220 -9.68 11.00 -9.30
CA GLY A 220 -10.21 9.89 -8.51
C GLY A 220 -11.49 10.28 -7.75
N ASP A 221 -12.11 9.29 -7.14
CA ASP A 221 -13.38 9.38 -6.42
C ASP A 221 -13.27 9.07 -4.91
N ALA A 222 -12.09 8.65 -4.44
CA ALA A 222 -11.84 8.30 -3.05
C ALA A 222 -11.32 9.53 -2.27
N THR A 223 -12.24 10.32 -1.75
CA THR A 223 -11.93 11.48 -0.90
C THR A 223 -11.84 11.12 0.58
N GLU A 224 -11.32 12.02 1.40
CA GLU A 224 -11.36 11.86 2.86
C GLU A 224 -12.78 11.70 3.38
N PRO A 225 -12.97 10.90 4.47
CA PRO A 225 -14.26 10.82 5.13
C PRO A 225 -14.75 12.19 5.59
N GLU A 226 -16.02 12.46 5.37
CA GLU A 226 -16.64 13.66 5.94
C GLU A 226 -16.71 13.56 7.47
N ASN A 227 -16.38 14.65 8.16
CA ASN A 227 -16.42 14.71 9.63
C ASN A 227 -17.83 14.52 10.19
N SER A 228 -18.87 14.77 9.37
CA SER A 228 -20.27 14.58 9.70
C SER A 228 -21.08 14.29 8.43
N LEU A 229 -22.09 13.40 8.57
CA LEU A 229 -23.01 13.10 7.49
C LEU A 229 -23.98 14.29 7.28
N TYR A 230 -23.88 14.94 6.13
CA TYR A 230 -24.89 15.88 5.64
C TYR A 230 -25.53 15.26 4.40
N GLU A 231 -26.86 15.19 4.38
CA GLU A 231 -27.64 14.65 3.24
C GLU A 231 -27.28 15.34 1.90
N SER A 232 -26.94 16.65 1.97
CA SER A 232 -26.53 17.44 0.81
C SER A 232 -25.19 17.05 0.20
N ASN A 233 -24.33 16.34 0.93
CA ASN A 233 -23.00 15.94 0.48
C ASN A 233 -23.01 14.57 -0.18
N ILE A 234 -24.01 13.74 0.13
CA ILE A 234 -24.07 12.37 -0.42
C ILE A 234 -24.48 12.46 -1.90
N LYS A 235 -23.62 11.93 -2.76
CA LYS A 235 -23.88 11.82 -4.20
C LYS A 235 -23.79 10.36 -4.62
N VAL A 236 -24.62 10.00 -5.57
CA VAL A 236 -24.64 8.67 -6.20
C VAL A 236 -24.49 8.87 -7.70
N TYR A 237 -23.53 8.23 -8.31
CA TYR A 237 -23.35 8.30 -9.77
C TYR A 237 -22.84 6.98 -10.39
N PRO A 238 -23.25 6.70 -11.65
CA PRO A 238 -24.23 7.44 -12.40
C PRO A 238 -25.63 7.36 -11.74
N ASN A 239 -26.41 8.43 -11.85
CA ASN A 239 -27.81 8.45 -11.41
C ASN A 239 -28.63 9.28 -12.42
N PRO A 240 -29.53 8.65 -13.21
CA PRO A 240 -29.94 7.24 -13.13
C PRO A 240 -28.90 6.27 -13.70
N VAL A 241 -28.97 5.02 -13.26
CA VAL A 241 -28.22 3.89 -13.85
C VAL A 241 -29.02 3.38 -15.06
N ASN A 242 -28.45 3.42 -16.25
CA ASN A 242 -29.08 2.89 -17.46
C ASN A 242 -29.01 1.36 -17.49
N SER A 243 -29.98 0.72 -18.16
CA SER A 243 -30.10 -0.74 -18.23
C SER A 243 -28.91 -1.48 -18.90
N ASN A 244 -28.12 -0.76 -19.69
CA ASN A 244 -26.91 -1.26 -20.35
C ASN A 244 -25.60 -0.83 -19.67
N PHE A 245 -25.69 -0.26 -18.45
CA PHE A 245 -24.51 0.11 -17.67
C PHE A 245 -23.99 -1.12 -16.93
N ASP A 246 -22.73 -1.46 -17.16
CA ASP A 246 -22.00 -2.58 -16.58
C ASP A 246 -20.86 -2.13 -15.64
N GLY A 247 -20.79 -0.83 -15.35
CA GLY A 247 -19.79 -0.24 -14.49
C GLY A 247 -20.17 -0.22 -13.00
N VAL A 248 -19.34 0.44 -12.22
CA VAL A 248 -19.52 0.61 -10.77
C VAL A 248 -20.40 1.81 -10.47
N VAL A 249 -21.35 1.66 -9.54
CA VAL A 249 -22.09 2.78 -8.96
C VAL A 249 -21.33 3.32 -7.75
N THR A 250 -20.95 4.58 -7.80
CA THR A 250 -20.16 5.22 -6.75
C THR A 250 -21.05 6.06 -5.83
N LEU A 251 -20.81 5.94 -4.54
CA LEU A 251 -21.39 6.80 -3.51
C LEU A 251 -20.27 7.61 -2.87
N THR A 252 -20.43 8.95 -2.80
CA THR A 252 -19.45 9.85 -2.20
C THR A 252 -20.06 10.76 -1.15
N GLY A 253 -19.23 11.45 -0.35
CA GLY A 253 -19.67 12.36 0.72
C GLY A 253 -20.13 11.62 1.98
N MET A 254 -19.61 10.41 2.21
CA MET A 254 -19.92 9.60 3.38
C MET A 254 -18.88 9.80 4.49
N SER A 255 -19.32 9.67 5.73
CA SER A 255 -18.41 9.57 6.89
C SER A 255 -17.81 8.18 7.00
N ASP A 256 -16.67 8.08 7.71
CA ASP A 256 -16.07 6.78 8.00
C ASP A 256 -17.03 5.86 8.76
N LYS A 257 -17.01 4.57 8.39
CA LYS A 257 -17.80 3.50 9.01
C LYS A 257 -19.31 3.71 9.04
N CYS A 258 -19.85 4.59 8.19
CA CYS A 258 -21.29 4.68 8.07
C CYS A 258 -21.86 3.45 7.37
N MET A 259 -23.01 2.98 7.88
CA MET A 259 -23.69 1.81 7.32
C MET A 259 -24.48 2.19 6.06
N VAL A 260 -24.12 1.58 4.93
CA VAL A 260 -24.81 1.72 3.65
C VAL A 260 -25.78 0.54 3.46
N ARG A 261 -27.02 0.87 3.08
CA ARG A 261 -28.01 -0.13 2.67
C ARG A 261 -28.62 0.30 1.35
N ILE A 262 -28.62 -0.59 0.38
CA ILE A 262 -29.31 -0.40 -0.89
C ILE A 262 -30.54 -1.30 -0.87
N LEU A 263 -31.69 -0.70 -1.09
CA LEU A 263 -32.99 -1.38 -1.10
C LEU A 263 -33.58 -1.34 -2.51
N SER A 264 -34.33 -2.38 -2.87
CA SER A 264 -35.20 -2.34 -4.05
C SER A 264 -36.36 -1.36 -3.82
N THR A 265 -37.09 -1.00 -4.86
CA THR A 265 -38.31 -0.19 -4.77
C THR A 265 -39.42 -0.86 -3.95
N SER A 266 -39.36 -2.20 -3.80
CA SER A 266 -40.27 -2.96 -2.93
C SER A 266 -39.79 -3.04 -1.47
N GLY A 267 -38.66 -2.41 -1.11
CA GLY A 267 -38.07 -2.42 0.23
C GLY A 267 -37.20 -3.64 0.56
N SER A 268 -36.98 -4.55 -0.39
CA SER A 268 -36.09 -5.68 -0.17
C SER A 268 -34.62 -5.25 -0.16
N LEU A 269 -33.83 -5.77 0.80
CA LEU A 269 -32.41 -5.47 0.92
C LEU A 269 -31.65 -6.10 -0.27
N VAL A 270 -30.93 -5.26 -1.03
CA VAL A 270 -30.09 -5.67 -2.15
C VAL A 270 -28.62 -5.72 -1.72
N TYR A 271 -28.17 -4.72 -0.95
CA TYR A 271 -26.79 -4.61 -0.48
C TYR A 271 -26.75 -4.01 0.93
N LYS A 272 -25.79 -4.47 1.73
CA LYS A 272 -25.45 -3.88 3.02
C LYS A 272 -23.92 -3.91 3.19
N GLY A 273 -23.34 -2.78 3.54
CA GLY A 273 -21.90 -2.63 3.81
C GLY A 273 -21.62 -1.43 4.68
N TYR A 274 -20.35 -1.16 4.89
CA TYR A 274 -19.87 0.03 5.61
C TYR A 274 -18.95 0.80 4.65
N SER A 275 -19.02 2.13 4.72
CA SER A 275 -18.10 2.99 3.97
C SER A 275 -16.78 3.12 4.72
N ASN A 276 -15.70 3.29 3.97
CA ASN A 276 -14.40 3.75 4.47
C ASN A 276 -14.27 5.28 4.41
N GLY A 277 -15.38 5.97 4.14
CA GLY A 277 -15.46 7.41 3.92
C GLY A 277 -15.44 7.79 2.43
N GLY A 278 -15.44 9.11 2.15
CA GLY A 278 -15.21 9.67 0.82
C GLY A 278 -16.43 9.96 -0.07
#